data_452f22d7dd164118c0d6685ecb9f6225
#
_entry.id   452f22d7dd164118c0d6685ecb9f6225
#
_cell.length_a   1.000
_cell.length_b   1.000
_cell.length_c   1.000
_cell.angle_alpha   90.00
_cell.angle_beta   90.00
_cell.angle_gamma   90.00
#
_symmetry.space_group_name_H-M   'P 1'
#
loop_
_entity.id
_entity.type
_entity.pdbx_description
1 polymer ?
#
loop_
_entity_poly.entity_id
_entity_poly.type
_entity_poly.pdbx_seq_one_letter_code
_entity_poly.pdbx_strand_id
1 'polypeptide(L)'
;MEYPVTGVLFDELKHGSIIFAPPNDSSEPQPFRVYGKSTPLSGVVTVRAKHISYQLSHIPVSPFTAGSCAAALQGLKTNAVEPCPFDFWTDKETVATFTVKEPASARSLLGGVAGSVLDVYGGEYEFNRYTVKLHKARGTDSGVVIAYGKNLVDIDQEESIENTITGVYPYYKDTDGNVLELPEKVVSSASAHNFPYPRTVPLDCSQEWQETPSVEQLRAYASAYVEKEG
;
A
#
# COMPACT_ATOMS: atom_id res chain seq x y z
N MET A 1 -14.94 11.08 16.76
CA MET A 1 -15.65 12.27 17.25
C MET A 1 -16.26 11.98 18.62
N GLU A 2 -16.48 13.01 19.40
CA GLU A 2 -17.22 12.92 20.66
C GLU A 2 -18.63 13.49 20.50
N TYR A 3 -19.62 12.87 21.17
CA TYR A 3 -21.02 13.27 21.07
C TYR A 3 -21.75 13.02 22.40
N PRO A 4 -22.55 13.97 22.90
CA PRO A 4 -23.28 13.78 24.17
C PRO A 4 -24.40 12.74 23.99
N VAL A 5 -24.60 11.90 25.00
CA VAL A 5 -25.69 10.88 25.01
C VAL A 5 -27.10 11.52 25.00
N THR A 6 -27.19 12.78 25.43
CA THR A 6 -28.43 13.58 25.38
C THR A 6 -28.63 14.29 24.05
N GLY A 7 -27.69 14.15 23.12
CA GLY A 7 -27.75 14.80 21.80
C GLY A 7 -28.86 14.23 20.92
N VAL A 8 -29.52 15.08 20.14
CA VAL A 8 -30.71 14.74 19.34
C VAL A 8 -30.45 13.58 18.34
N LEU A 9 -29.22 13.42 17.87
CA LEU A 9 -28.83 12.37 16.89
C LEU A 9 -28.15 11.16 17.54
N PHE A 10 -28.19 11.05 18.90
CA PHE A 10 -27.48 9.96 19.58
C PHE A 10 -28.00 8.57 19.16
N ASP A 11 -29.28 8.40 18.98
CA ASP A 11 -29.91 7.13 18.58
C ASP A 11 -29.64 6.77 17.11
N GLU A 12 -29.24 7.75 16.29
CA GLU A 12 -28.84 7.54 14.90
C GLU A 12 -27.39 7.09 14.75
N LEU A 13 -26.56 7.28 15.78
CA LEU A 13 -25.15 6.88 15.81
C LEU A 13 -24.99 5.38 16.11
N LYS A 14 -25.45 4.54 15.17
CA LYS A 14 -25.36 3.07 15.23
C LYS A 14 -24.15 2.57 14.47
N HIS A 15 -23.71 1.34 14.72
CA HIS A 15 -22.74 0.67 13.87
C HIS A 15 -23.26 0.61 12.44
N GLY A 16 -22.41 1.00 11.47
CA GLY A 16 -22.78 1.07 10.06
C GLY A 16 -23.39 2.39 9.61
N SER A 17 -23.85 3.27 10.51
CA SER A 17 -24.31 4.63 10.14
C SER A 17 -23.21 5.42 9.43
N ILE A 18 -23.61 6.29 8.51
CA ILE A 18 -22.67 7.16 7.78
C ILE A 18 -22.76 8.57 8.33
N ILE A 19 -21.61 9.11 8.69
CA ILE A 19 -21.43 10.49 9.13
C ILE A 19 -20.73 11.24 8.01
N PHE A 20 -21.25 12.40 7.63
CA PHE A 20 -20.57 13.31 6.72
C PHE A 20 -19.80 14.36 7.51
N ALA A 21 -18.49 14.44 7.23
CA ALA A 21 -17.61 15.42 7.86
C ALA A 21 -16.61 15.95 6.85
N PRO A 22 -16.28 17.25 6.88
CA PRO A 22 -15.20 17.79 6.05
C PRO A 22 -13.85 17.33 6.61
N PRO A 23 -12.92 16.84 5.77
CA PRO A 23 -11.57 16.45 6.21
C PRO A 23 -10.72 17.64 6.68
N ASN A 24 -11.02 18.82 6.15
CA ASN A 24 -10.42 20.10 6.50
C ASN A 24 -11.40 21.24 6.17
N ASP A 25 -11.05 22.48 6.52
CA ASP A 25 -11.93 23.66 6.38
C ASP A 25 -12.32 24.01 4.94
N SER A 26 -11.59 23.52 3.95
CA SER A 26 -11.78 23.85 2.52
C SER A 26 -12.31 22.68 1.69
N SER A 27 -12.46 21.50 2.29
CA SER A 27 -12.88 20.30 1.56
C SER A 27 -14.37 20.01 1.71
N GLU A 28 -14.97 19.47 0.64
CA GLU A 28 -16.34 18.94 0.68
C GLU A 28 -16.47 17.81 1.72
N PRO A 29 -17.63 17.72 2.40
CA PRO A 29 -17.89 16.66 3.36
C PRO A 29 -17.75 15.26 2.74
N GLN A 30 -16.99 14.41 3.42
CA GLN A 30 -16.76 13.03 3.05
C GLN A 30 -17.55 12.08 3.95
N PRO A 31 -18.00 10.91 3.42
CA PRO A 31 -18.74 9.92 4.19
C PRO A 31 -17.78 9.05 5.02
N PHE A 32 -18.08 8.93 6.31
CA PHE A 32 -17.38 8.06 7.25
C PHE A 32 -18.37 7.07 7.85
N ARG A 33 -18.05 5.77 7.76
CA ARG A 33 -18.88 4.70 8.34
C ARG A 33 -18.47 4.41 9.77
N VAL A 34 -19.42 4.48 10.68
CA VAL A 34 -19.23 4.14 12.11
C VAL A 34 -18.94 2.65 12.25
N TYR A 35 -17.80 2.33 12.88
CA TYR A 35 -17.40 0.96 13.19
C TYR A 35 -17.25 0.69 14.69
N GLY A 36 -17.15 1.74 15.50
CA GLY A 36 -16.97 1.59 16.94
C GLY A 36 -17.61 2.72 17.71
N LYS A 37 -18.13 2.39 18.88
CA LYS A 37 -18.76 3.32 19.82
C LYS A 37 -18.34 2.94 21.24
N SER A 38 -17.88 3.91 22.01
CA SER A 38 -17.56 3.74 23.43
C SER A 38 -18.39 4.71 24.24
N THR A 39 -19.19 4.20 25.17
CA THR A 39 -20.10 5.00 25.98
C THR A 39 -19.66 4.97 27.46
N PRO A 40 -18.84 5.93 27.90
CA PRO A 40 -18.44 6.03 29.31
C PRO A 40 -19.56 6.59 30.17
N LEU A 41 -19.46 6.42 31.49
CA LEU A 41 -20.40 6.97 32.46
C LEU A 41 -20.48 8.50 32.47
N SER A 42 -19.47 9.17 31.88
CA SER A 42 -19.44 10.64 31.76
C SER A 42 -20.51 11.24 30.86
N GLY A 43 -21.28 10.42 30.15
CA GLY A 43 -22.36 10.89 29.28
C GLY A 43 -21.89 11.45 27.93
N VAL A 44 -20.59 11.32 27.58
CA VAL A 44 -20.07 11.70 26.28
C VAL A 44 -19.54 10.43 25.58
N VAL A 45 -20.15 10.08 24.45
CA VAL A 45 -19.75 8.91 23.67
C VAL A 45 -18.63 9.25 22.70
N THR A 46 -17.63 8.36 22.60
CA THR A 46 -16.62 8.42 21.55
C THR A 46 -17.05 7.53 20.38
N VAL A 47 -17.28 8.15 19.23
CA VAL A 47 -17.65 7.46 17.99
C VAL A 47 -16.44 7.35 17.08
N ARG A 48 -16.12 6.14 16.65
CA ARG A 48 -15.04 5.83 15.71
C ARG A 48 -15.62 5.49 14.35
N ALA A 49 -15.15 6.19 13.32
CA ALA A 49 -15.60 5.98 11.95
C ALA A 49 -14.40 5.99 11.00
N LYS A 50 -14.50 5.24 9.91
CA LYS A 50 -13.51 5.22 8.83
C LYS A 50 -14.13 5.80 7.57
N HIS A 51 -13.31 6.49 6.75
CA HIS A 51 -13.75 6.93 5.42
C HIS A 51 -14.34 5.76 4.63
N ILE A 52 -15.37 6.04 3.85
CA ILE A 52 -16.12 5.00 3.12
C ILE A 52 -15.24 4.11 2.24
N SER A 53 -14.13 4.65 1.71
CA SER A 53 -13.17 3.90 0.88
C SER A 53 -12.55 2.69 1.57
N TYR A 54 -12.58 2.63 2.92
CA TYR A 54 -12.12 1.44 3.64
C TYR A 54 -13.01 0.21 3.44
N GLN A 55 -14.22 0.39 2.88
CA GLN A 55 -15.07 -0.74 2.46
C GLN A 55 -14.43 -1.58 1.35
N LEU A 56 -13.54 -0.99 0.54
CA LEU A 56 -12.77 -1.71 -0.48
C LEU A 56 -11.93 -2.87 0.12
N SER A 57 -11.61 -2.82 1.42
CA SER A 57 -10.93 -3.93 2.11
C SER A 57 -11.80 -5.18 2.27
N HIS A 58 -13.11 -5.04 2.09
CA HIS A 58 -14.11 -6.10 2.23
C HIS A 58 -14.77 -6.47 0.89
N ILE A 59 -14.20 -6.02 -0.22
CA ILE A 59 -14.65 -6.36 -1.58
C ILE A 59 -13.57 -7.23 -2.21
N PRO A 60 -13.74 -8.56 -2.21
CA PRO A 60 -12.84 -9.48 -2.90
C PRO A 60 -12.94 -9.29 -4.42
N VAL A 61 -11.82 -9.41 -5.10
CA VAL A 61 -11.71 -9.31 -6.56
C VAL A 61 -11.15 -10.64 -7.08
N SER A 62 -11.79 -11.20 -8.07
CA SER A 62 -11.35 -12.43 -8.76
C SER A 62 -10.12 -12.15 -9.63
N PRO A 63 -9.31 -13.19 -9.94
CA PRO A 63 -8.16 -13.06 -10.82
C PRO A 63 -8.51 -12.48 -12.19
N PHE A 64 -7.70 -11.54 -12.68
CA PHE A 64 -7.81 -10.95 -14.02
C PHE A 64 -6.50 -10.32 -14.46
N THR A 65 -6.42 -9.96 -15.75
CA THR A 65 -5.27 -9.22 -16.31
C THR A 65 -5.78 -8.01 -17.10
N ALA A 66 -5.04 -6.91 -17.01
CA ALA A 66 -5.32 -5.67 -17.72
C ALA A 66 -4.05 -5.07 -18.31
N GLY A 67 -4.16 -4.45 -19.49
CA GLY A 67 -3.04 -3.87 -20.24
C GLY A 67 -2.85 -2.36 -20.05
N SER A 68 -3.69 -1.71 -19.26
CA SER A 68 -3.60 -0.27 -18.99
C SER A 68 -4.13 0.08 -17.62
N CYS A 69 -3.75 1.22 -17.10
CA CYS A 69 -4.20 1.72 -15.80
C CYS A 69 -5.74 1.82 -15.72
N ALA A 70 -6.37 2.39 -16.74
CA ALA A 70 -7.83 2.51 -16.79
C ALA A 70 -8.52 1.14 -16.80
N ALA A 71 -8.00 0.19 -17.59
CA ALA A 71 -8.52 -1.18 -17.63
C ALA A 71 -8.30 -1.92 -16.30
N ALA A 72 -7.16 -1.71 -15.63
CA ALA A 72 -6.88 -2.29 -14.32
C ALA A 72 -7.87 -1.80 -13.26
N LEU A 73 -8.07 -0.48 -13.16
CA LEU A 73 -9.03 0.12 -12.23
C LEU A 73 -10.47 -0.33 -12.52
N GLN A 74 -10.89 -0.36 -13.79
CA GLN A 74 -12.21 -0.85 -14.16
C GLN A 74 -12.35 -2.35 -13.89
N GLY A 75 -11.26 -3.11 -14.08
CA GLY A 75 -11.16 -4.53 -13.76
C GLY A 75 -11.44 -4.84 -12.29
N LEU A 76 -11.01 -3.99 -11.36
CA LEU A 76 -11.34 -4.13 -9.93
C LEU A 76 -12.85 -4.11 -9.68
N LYS A 77 -13.59 -3.25 -10.40
CA LYS A 77 -15.05 -3.20 -10.29
C LYS A 77 -15.74 -4.39 -10.96
N THR A 78 -15.30 -4.71 -12.18
CA THR A 78 -15.94 -5.74 -13.02
C THR A 78 -15.74 -7.15 -12.45
N ASN A 79 -14.57 -7.42 -11.84
CA ASN A 79 -14.23 -8.71 -11.24
C ASN A 79 -14.46 -8.75 -9.72
N ALA A 80 -15.12 -7.74 -9.16
CA ALA A 80 -15.54 -7.77 -7.76
C ALA A 80 -16.57 -8.90 -7.55
N VAL A 81 -16.36 -9.70 -6.51
CA VAL A 81 -17.26 -10.81 -6.14
C VAL A 81 -18.53 -10.29 -5.47
N GLU A 82 -18.42 -9.19 -4.74
CA GLU A 82 -19.51 -8.51 -4.08
C GLU A 82 -19.84 -7.19 -4.80
N PRO A 83 -21.05 -6.64 -4.66
CA PRO A 83 -21.41 -5.36 -5.25
C PRO A 83 -20.41 -4.25 -4.88
N CYS A 84 -19.76 -3.67 -5.88
CA CYS A 84 -18.79 -2.60 -5.70
C CYS A 84 -19.46 -1.24 -5.99
N PRO A 85 -19.78 -0.45 -4.95
CA PRO A 85 -20.45 0.84 -5.13
C PRO A 85 -19.49 1.96 -5.58
N PHE A 86 -18.21 1.63 -5.76
CA PHE A 86 -17.19 2.60 -6.12
C PHE A 86 -17.07 2.77 -7.63
N ASP A 87 -16.83 4.01 -8.04
CA ASP A 87 -16.42 4.36 -9.38
C ASP A 87 -14.91 4.62 -9.42
N PHE A 88 -14.28 4.26 -10.52
CA PHE A 88 -12.84 4.39 -10.70
C PHE A 88 -12.55 5.29 -11.90
N TRP A 89 -11.55 6.14 -11.74
CA TRP A 89 -11.10 7.08 -12.78
C TRP A 89 -9.59 7.26 -12.73
N THR A 90 -8.98 7.55 -13.89
CA THR A 90 -7.56 7.91 -13.99
C THR A 90 -7.30 8.78 -15.21
N ASP A 91 -6.32 9.66 -15.10
CA ASP A 91 -5.70 10.40 -16.21
C ASP A 91 -4.36 9.77 -16.64
N LYS A 92 -4.02 8.59 -16.11
CA LYS A 92 -2.79 7.89 -16.48
C LYS A 92 -2.96 7.12 -17.78
N GLU A 93 -2.07 7.43 -18.73
CA GLU A 93 -2.01 6.79 -20.05
C GLU A 93 -0.95 5.67 -20.12
N THR A 94 -0.30 5.36 -18.99
CA THR A 94 0.75 4.33 -18.92
C THR A 94 0.20 2.98 -19.35
N VAL A 95 0.87 2.36 -20.31
CA VAL A 95 0.59 1.00 -20.78
C VAL A 95 1.56 0.06 -20.09
N ALA A 96 1.03 -0.80 -19.23
CA ALA A 96 1.76 -1.86 -18.55
C ALA A 96 0.78 -2.99 -18.19
N THR A 97 1.30 -4.20 -18.05
CA THR A 97 0.47 -5.34 -17.66
C THR A 97 0.28 -5.38 -16.16
N PHE A 98 -0.97 -5.33 -15.72
CA PHE A 98 -1.38 -5.56 -14.34
C PHE A 98 -2.08 -6.92 -14.26
N THR A 99 -1.67 -7.77 -13.33
CA THR A 99 -2.23 -9.12 -13.19
C THR A 99 -2.56 -9.43 -11.73
N VAL A 100 -3.80 -9.77 -11.49
CA VAL A 100 -4.26 -10.36 -10.22
C VAL A 100 -4.23 -11.88 -10.40
N LYS A 101 -3.28 -12.54 -9.75
CA LYS A 101 -3.10 -14.01 -9.84
C LYS A 101 -4.02 -14.76 -8.89
N GLU A 102 -4.28 -14.20 -7.72
CA GLU A 102 -5.07 -14.78 -6.65
C GLU A 102 -6.13 -13.81 -6.16
N PRO A 103 -7.28 -14.29 -5.63
CA PRO A 103 -8.29 -13.41 -5.05
C PRO A 103 -7.70 -12.51 -3.96
N ALA A 104 -7.93 -11.21 -4.07
CA ALA A 104 -7.44 -10.23 -3.10
C ALA A 104 -8.48 -9.12 -2.90
N SER A 105 -8.35 -8.33 -1.82
CA SER A 105 -9.26 -7.21 -1.60
C SER A 105 -8.98 -6.08 -2.58
N ALA A 106 -10.03 -5.40 -3.05
CA ALA A 106 -9.88 -4.24 -3.92
C ALA A 106 -8.94 -3.18 -3.31
N ARG A 107 -8.92 -3.03 -1.99
CA ARG A 107 -8.04 -2.08 -1.30
C ARG A 107 -6.56 -2.44 -1.43
N SER A 108 -6.19 -3.71 -1.23
CA SER A 108 -4.80 -4.17 -1.36
C SER A 108 -4.32 -4.11 -2.81
N LEU A 109 -5.22 -4.40 -3.77
CA LEU A 109 -4.90 -4.30 -5.19
C LEU A 109 -4.70 -2.86 -5.66
N LEU A 110 -5.28 -1.86 -4.99
CA LEU A 110 -5.00 -0.45 -5.28
C LEU A 110 -3.58 -0.05 -4.88
N GLY A 111 -3.10 -0.46 -3.71
CA GLY A 111 -1.76 -0.08 -3.26
C GLY A 111 -1.37 -0.72 -1.93
N GLY A 112 -0.09 -0.60 -1.59
CA GLY A 112 0.49 -1.09 -0.33
C GLY A 112 1.14 -2.46 -0.42
N VAL A 113 1.12 -3.10 -1.60
CA VAL A 113 1.79 -4.38 -1.88
C VAL A 113 2.44 -4.35 -3.25
N ALA A 114 3.47 -5.15 -3.45
CA ALA A 114 4.11 -5.34 -4.75
C ALA A 114 3.10 -5.86 -5.77
N GLY A 115 3.16 -5.36 -7.01
CA GLY A 115 2.23 -5.71 -8.08
C GLY A 115 0.86 -5.04 -7.99
N SER A 116 0.62 -4.15 -7.01
CA SER A 116 -0.60 -3.35 -6.94
C SER A 116 -0.69 -2.32 -8.08
N VAL A 117 -1.88 -1.75 -8.29
CA VAL A 117 -2.09 -0.72 -9.32
C VAL A 117 -1.12 0.46 -9.12
N LEU A 118 -0.90 0.90 -7.89
CA LEU A 118 0.04 1.98 -7.58
C LEU A 118 1.50 1.59 -7.87
N ASP A 119 1.87 0.36 -7.57
CA ASP A 119 3.22 -0.17 -7.82
C ASP A 119 3.50 -0.26 -9.33
N VAL A 120 2.53 -0.74 -10.12
CA VAL A 120 2.68 -0.92 -11.58
C VAL A 120 2.63 0.40 -12.33
N TYR A 121 1.72 1.31 -11.96
CA TYR A 121 1.47 2.51 -12.75
C TYR A 121 1.98 3.79 -12.10
N GLY A 122 2.27 3.79 -10.79
CA GLY A 122 2.59 5.00 -10.03
C GLY A 122 1.40 5.98 -9.98
N GLY A 123 1.62 7.18 -9.45
CA GLY A 123 0.61 8.23 -9.37
C GLY A 123 0.15 8.50 -7.94
N GLU A 124 -0.94 9.25 -7.81
CA GLU A 124 -1.46 9.72 -6.53
C GLU A 124 -2.96 9.50 -6.44
N TYR A 125 -3.42 8.84 -5.36
CA TYR A 125 -4.84 8.60 -5.15
C TYR A 125 -5.58 9.81 -4.58
N GLU A 126 -6.80 9.98 -5.08
CA GLU A 126 -7.85 10.78 -4.46
C GLU A 126 -9.06 9.88 -4.16
N PHE A 127 -9.45 9.85 -2.90
CA PHE A 127 -10.67 9.19 -2.48
C PHE A 127 -11.73 10.25 -2.18
N ASN A 128 -12.67 10.42 -3.10
CA ASN A 128 -13.75 11.38 -2.96
C ASN A 128 -15.10 10.65 -2.93
N ARG A 129 -15.68 10.55 -1.74
CA ARG A 129 -16.91 9.78 -1.50
C ARG A 129 -16.75 8.35 -2.04
N TYR A 130 -17.55 7.94 -3.00
CA TYR A 130 -17.49 6.63 -3.64
C TYR A 130 -16.67 6.62 -4.94
N THR A 131 -15.91 7.67 -5.22
CA THR A 131 -15.04 7.73 -6.39
C THR A 131 -13.58 7.59 -5.97
N VAL A 132 -12.88 6.66 -6.60
CA VAL A 132 -11.43 6.46 -6.47
C VAL A 132 -10.78 6.97 -7.74
N LYS A 133 -9.96 8.01 -7.62
CA LYS A 133 -9.23 8.58 -8.76
C LYS A 133 -7.73 8.32 -8.57
N LEU A 134 -7.08 7.84 -9.61
CA LEU A 134 -5.62 7.74 -9.68
C LEU A 134 -5.11 8.79 -10.64
N HIS A 135 -4.55 9.85 -10.09
CA HIS A 135 -3.98 10.95 -10.84
C HIS A 135 -2.52 10.68 -11.22
N LYS A 136 -2.10 11.24 -12.35
CA LYS A 136 -0.67 11.27 -12.72
C LYS A 136 0.14 12.05 -11.68
N ALA A 137 -0.37 13.19 -11.26
CA ALA A 137 0.11 14.01 -10.16
C ALA A 137 -1.01 14.92 -9.68
N ARG A 138 -1.12 15.20 -8.38
CA ARG A 138 -2.14 16.07 -7.79
C ARG A 138 -1.61 17.42 -7.37
N GLY A 139 -0.36 17.48 -6.96
CA GLY A 139 0.26 18.70 -6.50
C GLY A 139 0.54 19.68 -7.62
N THR A 140 0.50 20.96 -7.31
CA THR A 140 1.04 22.04 -8.13
C THR A 140 2.14 22.73 -7.34
N ASP A 141 3.20 23.16 -8.02
CA ASP A 141 4.19 24.02 -7.39
C ASP A 141 3.52 25.36 -7.05
N SER A 142 3.32 25.61 -5.77
CA SER A 142 2.73 26.84 -5.26
C SER A 142 3.73 27.99 -5.17
N GLY A 143 5.01 27.74 -5.47
CA GLY A 143 6.10 28.69 -5.28
C GLY A 143 6.40 29.03 -3.82
N VAL A 144 5.79 28.32 -2.87
CA VAL A 144 6.03 28.54 -1.44
C VAL A 144 7.38 27.92 -1.05
N VAL A 145 8.30 28.73 -0.60
CA VAL A 145 9.57 28.30 -0.05
C VAL A 145 9.42 28.09 1.46
N ILE A 146 9.64 26.84 1.91
CA ILE A 146 9.71 26.52 3.34
C ILE A 146 11.09 26.93 3.84
N ALA A 147 11.13 27.84 4.79
CA ALA A 147 12.39 28.35 5.34
C ALA A 147 12.30 28.56 6.84
N TYR A 148 13.39 28.20 7.53
CA TYR A 148 13.54 28.43 8.96
C TYR A 148 13.41 29.92 9.30
N GLY A 149 12.65 30.23 10.34
CA GLY A 149 12.34 31.60 10.75
C GLY A 149 11.26 32.33 9.94
N LYS A 150 10.65 31.65 8.97
CA LYS A 150 9.48 32.16 8.23
C LYS A 150 8.24 31.31 8.51
N ASN A 151 8.18 30.13 7.92
CA ASN A 151 7.06 29.19 7.99
C ASN A 151 7.46 27.79 8.45
N LEU A 152 8.75 27.57 8.75
CA LEU A 152 9.26 26.35 9.40
C LEU A 152 9.60 26.71 10.85
N VAL A 153 8.91 26.09 11.79
CA VAL A 153 9.13 26.27 13.24
C VAL A 153 10.15 25.25 13.72
N ASP A 154 10.00 24.01 13.28
CA ASP A 154 10.86 22.89 13.64
C ASP A 154 10.88 21.86 12.53
N ILE A 155 11.96 21.09 12.44
CA ILE A 155 12.11 19.94 11.56
C ILE A 155 12.92 18.88 12.31
N ASP A 156 12.38 17.67 12.39
CA ASP A 156 13.08 16.51 12.92
C ASP A 156 13.38 15.58 11.75
N GLN A 157 14.63 15.15 11.63
CA GLN A 157 15.08 14.19 10.63
C GLN A 157 15.59 12.96 11.37
N GLU A 158 14.86 11.86 11.22
CA GLU A 158 15.28 10.55 11.73
C GLU A 158 15.95 9.75 10.62
N GLU A 159 17.19 9.32 10.85
CA GLU A 159 17.92 8.43 9.95
C GLU A 159 18.16 7.09 10.67
N SER A 160 17.80 6.00 10.04
CA SER A 160 18.01 4.65 10.57
C SER A 160 18.54 3.72 9.48
N ILE A 161 19.56 2.96 9.83
CA ILE A 161 20.09 1.86 9.00
C ILE A 161 19.69 0.49 9.56
N GLU A 162 18.76 0.45 10.50
CA GLU A 162 18.41 -0.78 11.23
C GLU A 162 18.02 -1.93 10.31
N ASN A 163 17.24 -1.64 9.29
CA ASN A 163 16.73 -2.62 8.33
C ASN A 163 17.52 -2.70 7.01
N THR A 164 18.58 -1.88 6.87
CA THR A 164 19.42 -1.91 5.65
C THR A 164 20.27 -3.17 5.63
N ILE A 165 20.29 -3.88 4.52
CA ILE A 165 21.14 -5.05 4.28
C ILE A 165 22.23 -4.68 3.27
N THR A 166 23.41 -5.25 3.42
CA THR A 166 24.54 -5.02 2.50
C THR A 166 24.84 -6.23 1.63
N GLY A 167 24.14 -7.33 1.84
CA GLY A 167 24.32 -8.55 1.08
C GLY A 167 23.31 -9.63 1.48
N VAL A 168 23.19 -10.61 0.63
CA VAL A 168 22.34 -11.78 0.89
C VAL A 168 23.14 -13.07 0.67
N TYR A 169 22.78 -14.09 1.44
CA TYR A 169 23.19 -15.47 1.20
C TYR A 169 22.00 -16.23 0.60
N PRO A 170 21.88 -16.27 -0.74
CA PRO A 170 20.77 -16.90 -1.40
C PRO A 170 20.92 -18.42 -1.39
N TYR A 171 19.82 -19.10 -1.15
CA TYR A 171 19.73 -20.55 -1.29
C TYR A 171 18.36 -20.96 -1.84
N TYR A 172 18.34 -22.09 -2.52
CA TYR A 172 17.11 -22.75 -2.96
C TYR A 172 17.08 -24.16 -2.38
N LYS A 173 15.97 -24.55 -1.78
CA LYS A 173 15.76 -25.88 -1.24
C LYS A 173 14.69 -26.58 -2.08
N ASP A 174 15.03 -27.76 -2.63
CA ASP A 174 14.10 -28.58 -3.39
C ASP A 174 13.15 -29.37 -2.47
N THR A 175 12.19 -30.07 -3.08
CA THR A 175 11.19 -30.91 -2.38
C THR A 175 11.80 -32.09 -1.64
N ASP A 176 12.99 -32.55 -2.05
CA ASP A 176 13.72 -33.63 -1.44
C ASP A 176 14.63 -33.18 -0.29
N GLY A 177 14.72 -31.86 -0.08
CA GLY A 177 15.51 -31.24 0.98
C GLY A 177 16.95 -30.93 0.58
N ASN A 178 17.34 -31.12 -0.69
CA ASN A 178 18.67 -30.71 -1.15
C ASN A 178 18.73 -29.19 -1.28
N VAL A 179 19.87 -28.60 -0.94
CA VAL A 179 20.08 -27.16 -0.97
C VAL A 179 21.05 -26.79 -2.10
N LEU A 180 20.58 -25.94 -3.01
CA LEU A 180 21.43 -25.30 -4.00
C LEU A 180 21.90 -23.94 -3.45
N GLU A 181 23.19 -23.72 -3.49
CA GLU A 181 23.85 -22.48 -3.05
C GLU A 181 24.75 -21.92 -4.15
N LEU A 182 25.08 -20.63 -4.04
CA LEU A 182 26.10 -20.04 -4.89
C LEU A 182 27.51 -20.45 -4.43
N PRO A 183 28.47 -20.66 -5.35
CA PRO A 183 29.86 -20.93 -4.99
C PRO A 183 30.48 -19.82 -4.13
N GLU A 184 30.14 -18.54 -4.41
CA GLU A 184 30.57 -17.37 -3.67
C GLU A 184 29.85 -17.13 -2.35
N LYS A 185 28.79 -17.89 -2.07
CA LYS A 185 27.92 -17.82 -0.89
C LYS A 185 27.14 -16.51 -0.73
N VAL A 186 27.80 -15.36 -0.89
CA VAL A 186 27.21 -14.04 -0.62
C VAL A 186 27.20 -13.19 -1.89
N VAL A 187 26.06 -12.56 -2.14
CA VAL A 187 25.91 -11.49 -3.14
C VAL A 187 25.77 -10.19 -2.37
N SER A 188 26.68 -9.25 -2.60
CA SER A 188 26.73 -7.96 -1.92
C SER A 188 26.20 -6.83 -2.80
N SER A 189 25.58 -5.82 -2.18
CA SER A 189 25.18 -4.60 -2.89
C SER A 189 26.39 -3.76 -3.28
N ALA A 190 26.23 -2.91 -4.27
CA ALA A 190 27.27 -1.95 -4.67
C ALA A 190 27.60 -0.96 -3.55
N SER A 191 26.64 -0.68 -2.67
CA SER A 191 26.77 0.23 -1.52
C SER A 191 27.40 -0.41 -0.27
N ALA A 192 27.65 -1.74 -0.27
CA ALA A 192 28.13 -2.46 0.91
C ALA A 192 29.40 -1.89 1.54
N HIS A 193 30.29 -1.28 0.72
CA HIS A 193 31.54 -0.65 1.18
C HIS A 193 31.32 0.62 2.03
N ASN A 194 30.13 1.20 2.01
CA ASN A 194 29.80 2.39 2.81
C ASN A 194 29.46 2.03 4.27
N PHE A 195 29.32 0.75 4.59
CA PHE A 195 28.94 0.29 5.93
C PHE A 195 30.15 -0.24 6.69
N PRO A 196 30.22 -0.02 8.01
CA PRO A 196 31.36 -0.41 8.84
C PRO A 196 31.50 -1.93 9.05
N TYR A 197 30.46 -2.70 8.74
CA TYR A 197 30.45 -4.17 8.84
C TYR A 197 29.42 -4.76 7.87
N PRO A 198 29.63 -6.01 7.44
CA PRO A 198 28.67 -6.69 6.58
C PRO A 198 27.32 -6.92 7.29
N ARG A 199 26.25 -6.57 6.65
CA ARG A 199 24.86 -6.80 7.09
C ARG A 199 24.20 -7.80 6.14
N THR A 200 24.71 -9.02 6.17
CA THR A 200 24.28 -10.10 5.28
C THR A 200 23.20 -10.93 5.94
N VAL A 201 22.13 -11.21 5.20
CA VAL A 201 21.01 -12.05 5.66
C VAL A 201 20.84 -13.27 4.73
N PRO A 202 20.41 -14.43 5.26
CA PRO A 202 20.02 -15.57 4.42
C PRO A 202 18.76 -15.19 3.63
N LEU A 203 18.73 -15.57 2.34
CA LEU A 203 17.60 -15.36 1.43
C LEU A 203 17.10 -16.71 0.93
N ASP A 204 15.94 -17.12 1.43
CA ASP A 204 15.26 -18.32 0.96
C ASP A 204 14.52 -18.03 -0.35
N CYS A 205 15.01 -18.63 -1.43
CA CYS A 205 14.46 -18.49 -2.77
C CYS A 205 13.61 -19.70 -3.21
N SER A 206 13.24 -20.60 -2.29
CA SER A 206 12.59 -21.88 -2.61
C SER A 206 11.18 -21.72 -3.19
N GLN A 207 10.54 -20.56 -2.98
CA GLN A 207 9.20 -20.28 -3.49
C GLN A 207 9.19 -19.50 -4.83
N GLU A 208 10.37 -19.10 -5.31
CA GLU A 208 10.48 -18.26 -6.51
C GLU A 208 10.42 -19.06 -7.81
N TRP A 209 10.71 -20.36 -7.75
CA TRP A 209 10.69 -21.27 -8.90
C TRP A 209 9.93 -22.55 -8.58
N GLN A 210 9.26 -23.09 -9.59
CA GLN A 210 8.59 -24.40 -9.52
C GLN A 210 9.56 -25.57 -9.70
N GLU A 211 10.69 -25.33 -10.40
CA GLU A 211 11.76 -26.29 -10.64
C GLU A 211 13.08 -25.71 -10.13
N THR A 212 14.07 -26.57 -9.87
CA THR A 212 15.39 -26.16 -9.39
C THR A 212 16.04 -25.16 -10.37
N PRO A 213 16.31 -23.91 -9.92
CA PRO A 213 16.93 -22.90 -10.78
C PRO A 213 18.38 -23.25 -11.09
N SER A 214 18.93 -22.63 -12.16
CA SER A 214 20.38 -22.65 -12.37
C SER A 214 21.10 -21.73 -11.37
N VAL A 215 22.40 -21.92 -11.20
CA VAL A 215 23.25 -21.05 -10.36
C VAL A 215 23.20 -19.59 -10.87
N GLU A 216 23.14 -19.40 -12.18
CA GLU A 216 23.04 -18.07 -12.80
C GLU A 216 21.71 -17.40 -12.51
N GLN A 217 20.59 -18.15 -12.54
CA GLN A 217 19.28 -17.65 -12.20
C GLN A 217 19.19 -17.23 -10.72
N LEU A 218 19.72 -18.09 -9.83
CA LEU A 218 19.77 -17.79 -8.38
C LEU A 218 20.62 -16.55 -8.10
N ARG A 219 21.77 -16.39 -8.79
CA ARG A 219 22.64 -15.22 -8.68
C ARG A 219 21.94 -13.95 -9.17
N ALA A 220 21.31 -14.00 -10.34
CA ALA A 220 20.61 -12.85 -10.92
C ALA A 220 19.47 -12.37 -10.02
N TYR A 221 18.70 -13.30 -9.46
CA TYR A 221 17.64 -12.99 -8.51
C TYR A 221 18.19 -12.32 -7.25
N ALA A 222 19.24 -12.90 -6.66
CA ALA A 222 19.89 -12.36 -5.46
C ALA A 222 20.46 -10.96 -5.70
N SER A 223 21.06 -10.72 -6.88
CA SER A 223 21.57 -9.40 -7.24
C SER A 223 20.46 -8.37 -7.35
N ALA A 224 19.35 -8.70 -8.01
CA ALA A 224 18.20 -7.82 -8.13
C ALA A 224 17.55 -7.53 -6.76
N TYR A 225 17.50 -8.53 -5.89
CA TYR A 225 16.97 -8.39 -4.53
C TYR A 225 17.83 -7.43 -3.70
N VAL A 226 19.15 -7.63 -3.67
CA VAL A 226 20.04 -6.80 -2.85
C VAL A 226 20.17 -5.37 -3.36
N GLU A 227 20.00 -5.12 -4.66
CA GLU A 227 19.96 -3.75 -5.22
C GLU A 227 18.66 -3.01 -4.87
N LYS A 228 17.58 -3.75 -4.62
CA LYS A 228 16.29 -3.17 -4.23
C LYS A 228 16.21 -2.87 -2.73
N GLU A 229 16.73 -3.76 -1.89
CA GLU A 229 16.57 -3.72 -0.43
C GLU A 229 17.84 -3.21 0.31
N GLY A 230 18.97 -3.11 -0.37
CA GLY A 230 20.27 -2.61 0.11
C GLY A 230 20.57 -1.22 -0.39
#